data_05b66bc8f16a3cf69a4330b2f7577795
#
_entry.id   05b66bc8f16a3cf69a4330b2f7577795
#
_cell.length_a   1.000
_cell.length_b   1.000
_cell.length_c   1.000
_cell.angle_alpha   90.00
_cell.angle_beta   90.00
_cell.angle_gamma   90.00
#
_symmetry.space_group_name_H-M   'P 1'
#
loop_
_entity.id
_entity.type
_entity.pdbx_description
1 polymer ?
#
loop_
_entity_poly.entity_id
_entity_poly.type
_entity_poly.pdbx_seq_one_letter_code
_entity_poly.pdbx_strand_id
1 'polypeptide(L)'
;MNTHDASGRSGASAFVEVTALRKSFDGTMALQGVSFEVALGTTVSLLGPSGCGKTTMLRSIAGLETPNAGRIRISDTVVFDSESRVNLSPETRQVGMVFQSYAVWPHMTVAENVGFPLKIRRVAASEIASRVADVLALVGLAGLGARPATNLSGGQQQRVALARAIVHEPRLVLFDEPLSNLDAKLRDQMRTELKLLQVRLGFTAIYVTHDQAEALALSDNVVVMNHGLIEGMAPPKELFAHPTTPFVANFLGFDNMFDGTVAWIGAAGNGSAKPASGGGAALPIGVAVGKDVTLRCIWRGDAAPSSGEPVILAFRSERVTLGPAGGQNNADTDCFDGSVEACVYVGTYQDYLIQAGSIRVRAVGPGESTFGQGERVTVSIRPDDCRVFSRKKFPEWRGLGER
;
A
#
# COMPACT_ATOMS: atom_id res chain seq x y z
N MET A 1 3.75 21.55 14.87
CA MET A 1 5.12 21.29 15.32
C MET A 1 5.08 19.98 16.09
N ASN A 2 5.14 18.86 15.38
CA ASN A 2 5.25 17.53 15.99
C ASN A 2 6.13 16.70 15.07
N THR A 3 7.41 16.64 15.41
CA THR A 3 8.39 15.72 14.85
C THR A 3 8.13 14.33 15.47
N HIS A 4 7.58 13.40 14.70
CA HIS A 4 7.62 11.99 15.08
C HIS A 4 9.06 11.49 14.93
N ASP A 5 9.69 11.33 16.07
CA ASP A 5 11.00 10.73 16.23
C ASP A 5 10.84 9.21 16.06
N ALA A 6 11.18 8.70 14.90
CA ALA A 6 11.19 7.26 14.59
C ALA A 6 12.58 6.68 14.87
N SER A 7 13.07 6.83 16.11
CA SER A 7 14.32 6.22 16.56
C SER A 7 14.07 4.89 17.26
N GLY A 8 14.18 3.79 16.51
CA GLY A 8 14.13 2.49 17.13
C GLY A 8 14.14 1.30 16.20
N ARG A 9 15.21 1.14 15.35
CA ARG A 9 15.69 -0.18 14.88
C ARG A 9 17.10 -0.08 14.30
N SER A 10 18.03 -0.80 14.93
CA SER A 10 19.23 -1.49 14.40
C SER A 10 19.79 -1.04 13.05
N GLY A 11 20.86 -0.29 13.02
CA GLY A 11 22.18 -0.39 12.38
C GLY A 11 22.35 -0.79 10.92
N ALA A 12 21.34 -0.87 10.03
CA ALA A 12 21.56 -0.96 8.59
C ALA A 12 21.45 0.45 8.00
N SER A 13 22.55 0.98 7.49
CA SER A 13 22.58 2.29 6.79
C SER A 13 21.54 2.31 5.68
N ALA A 14 20.65 3.32 5.68
CA ALA A 14 19.66 3.52 4.61
C ALA A 14 20.35 3.63 3.25
N PHE A 15 19.90 2.83 2.28
CA PHE A 15 20.44 2.87 0.91
C PHE A 15 19.85 4.01 0.10
N VAL A 16 18.55 4.27 0.23
CA VAL A 16 17.93 5.50 -0.27
C VAL A 16 17.39 6.28 0.92
N GLU A 17 17.69 7.56 0.98
CA GLU A 17 17.17 8.46 1.99
C GLU A 17 16.55 9.67 1.31
N VAL A 18 15.30 9.93 1.64
CA VAL A 18 14.55 11.12 1.22
C VAL A 18 14.23 11.92 2.47
N THR A 19 14.63 13.20 2.49
CA THR A 19 14.49 14.07 3.67
C THR A 19 13.75 15.34 3.30
N ALA A 20 12.62 15.60 3.95
CA ALA A 20 11.80 16.80 3.86
C ALA A 20 11.53 17.28 2.42
N LEU A 21 11.28 16.33 1.50
CA LEU A 21 11.17 16.62 0.08
C LEU A 21 9.87 17.37 -0.22
N ARG A 22 9.98 18.51 -0.92
CA ARG A 22 8.84 19.36 -1.30
C ARG A 22 8.82 19.57 -2.81
N LYS A 23 7.62 19.55 -3.39
CA LYS A 23 7.38 19.85 -4.80
C LYS A 23 6.02 20.48 -4.98
N SER A 24 5.98 21.57 -5.75
CA SER A 24 4.73 22.19 -6.21
C SER A 24 4.72 22.33 -7.73
N PHE A 25 3.53 22.31 -8.31
CA PHE A 25 3.24 22.62 -9.70
C PHE A 25 2.16 23.69 -9.72
N ASP A 26 2.41 24.81 -10.35
CA ASP A 26 1.46 25.92 -10.49
C ASP A 26 0.72 26.30 -9.19
N GLY A 27 1.49 26.34 -8.10
CA GLY A 27 0.97 26.65 -6.76
C GLY A 27 0.33 25.47 -6.01
N THR A 28 0.11 24.33 -6.65
CA THR A 28 -0.43 23.12 -6.01
C THR A 28 0.70 22.27 -5.46
N MET A 29 0.66 21.97 -4.16
CA MET A 29 1.67 21.14 -3.49
C MET A 29 1.46 19.65 -3.83
N ALA A 30 2.39 19.06 -4.58
CA ALA A 30 2.43 17.64 -4.87
C ALA A 30 3.16 16.82 -3.79
N LEU A 31 4.18 17.43 -3.14
CA LEU A 31 4.92 16.84 -2.00
C LEU A 31 5.09 17.92 -0.92
N GLN A 32 4.77 17.56 0.33
CA GLN A 32 4.66 18.50 1.45
C GLN A 32 5.69 18.24 2.56
N GLY A 33 6.94 17.94 2.22
CA GLY A 33 8.00 17.68 3.19
C GLY A 33 8.10 16.20 3.55
N VAL A 34 8.02 15.35 2.53
CA VAL A 34 8.02 13.89 2.68
C VAL A 34 9.42 13.38 3.04
N SER A 35 9.49 12.47 4.03
CA SER A 35 10.73 11.81 4.44
C SER A 35 10.50 10.31 4.62
N PHE A 36 11.39 9.49 4.05
CA PHE A 36 11.40 8.03 4.27
C PHE A 36 12.76 7.45 3.87
N GLU A 37 13.00 6.22 4.28
CA GLU A 37 14.23 5.47 4.02
C GLU A 37 13.93 4.12 3.38
N VAL A 38 14.87 3.64 2.57
CA VAL A 38 14.84 2.31 1.95
C VAL A 38 16.15 1.59 2.25
N ALA A 39 16.08 0.42 2.85
CA ALA A 39 17.25 -0.41 3.12
C ALA A 39 17.74 -1.08 1.82
N LEU A 40 19.04 -1.40 1.77
CA LEU A 40 19.63 -2.09 0.63
C LEU A 40 18.98 -3.47 0.43
N GLY A 41 18.66 -3.82 -0.83
CA GLY A 41 18.08 -5.10 -1.22
C GLY A 41 16.60 -5.27 -0.86
N THR A 42 15.95 -4.22 -0.33
CA THR A 42 14.51 -4.27 0.01
C THR A 42 13.65 -3.55 -1.04
N THR A 43 12.37 -3.89 -1.04
CA THR A 43 11.35 -3.22 -1.85
C THR A 43 10.46 -2.35 -0.96
N VAL A 44 10.33 -1.07 -1.31
CA VAL A 44 9.36 -0.15 -0.70
C VAL A 44 8.31 0.23 -1.73
N SER A 45 7.02 0.03 -1.41
CA SER A 45 5.93 0.54 -2.25
C SER A 45 5.41 1.88 -1.75
N LEU A 46 5.24 2.81 -2.69
CA LEU A 46 4.48 4.05 -2.50
C LEU A 46 3.03 3.78 -2.94
N LEU A 47 2.12 3.72 -1.99
CA LEU A 47 0.72 3.37 -2.16
C LEU A 47 -0.17 4.58 -1.83
N GLY A 48 -1.29 4.76 -2.53
CA GLY A 48 -2.24 5.85 -2.26
C GLY A 48 -3.10 6.20 -3.46
N PRO A 49 -4.10 7.08 -3.30
CA PRO A 49 -5.00 7.48 -4.37
C PRO A 49 -4.27 8.20 -5.52
N SER A 50 -4.94 8.29 -6.67
CA SER A 50 -4.41 9.04 -7.81
C SER A 50 -4.20 10.52 -7.44
N GLY A 51 -3.10 11.10 -7.90
CA GLY A 51 -2.76 12.50 -7.62
C GLY A 51 -2.14 12.78 -6.23
N CYS A 52 -1.92 11.79 -5.37
CA CYS A 52 -1.35 12.02 -4.04
C CYS A 52 0.19 12.27 -4.01
N GLY A 53 0.87 12.28 -5.17
CA GLY A 53 2.30 12.61 -5.26
C GLY A 53 3.26 11.44 -5.48
N LYS A 54 2.81 10.18 -5.58
CA LYS A 54 3.68 8.99 -5.75
C LYS A 54 4.63 9.07 -6.95
N THR A 55 4.08 9.31 -8.14
CA THR A 55 4.88 9.44 -9.37
C THR A 55 5.83 10.63 -9.31
N THR A 56 5.41 11.74 -8.71
CA THR A 56 6.27 12.92 -8.48
C THR A 56 7.46 12.56 -7.58
N MET A 57 7.22 11.81 -6.51
CA MET A 57 8.26 11.30 -5.62
C MET A 57 9.23 10.39 -6.38
N LEU A 58 8.72 9.41 -7.12
CA LEU A 58 9.54 8.48 -7.89
C LEU A 58 10.41 9.21 -8.92
N ARG A 59 9.81 10.12 -9.69
CA ARG A 59 10.51 10.94 -10.70
C ARG A 59 11.52 11.88 -10.08
N SER A 60 11.28 12.39 -8.87
CA SER A 60 12.26 13.18 -8.13
C SER A 60 13.49 12.35 -7.74
N ILE A 61 13.29 11.08 -7.33
CA ILE A 61 14.41 10.16 -7.04
C ILE A 61 15.17 9.81 -8.33
N ALA A 62 14.47 9.61 -9.45
CA ALA A 62 15.06 9.35 -10.76
C ALA A 62 15.84 10.55 -11.33
N GLY A 63 15.56 11.77 -10.86
CA GLY A 63 16.11 13.01 -11.43
C GLY A 63 15.36 13.55 -12.65
N LEU A 64 14.20 12.96 -12.95
CA LEU A 64 13.31 13.39 -14.04
C LEU A 64 12.43 14.58 -13.63
N GLU A 65 12.31 14.81 -12.33
CA GLU A 65 11.60 15.95 -11.76
C GLU A 65 12.50 16.61 -10.71
N THR A 66 12.60 17.95 -10.74
CA THR A 66 13.41 18.70 -9.78
C THR A 66 12.53 19.15 -8.61
N PRO A 67 12.79 18.69 -7.37
CA PRO A 67 12.09 19.18 -6.19
C PRO A 67 12.36 20.66 -5.91
N ASN A 68 11.45 21.31 -5.16
CA ASN A 68 11.64 22.70 -4.73
C ASN A 68 12.52 22.81 -3.47
N ALA A 69 12.46 21.77 -2.58
CA ALA A 69 13.24 21.73 -1.34
C ALA A 69 13.44 20.29 -0.88
N GLY A 70 14.39 20.10 0.05
CA GLY A 70 14.72 18.82 0.67
C GLY A 70 15.99 18.18 0.10
N ARG A 71 16.18 16.91 0.42
CA ARG A 71 17.41 16.17 0.07
C ARG A 71 17.08 14.74 -0.34
N ILE A 72 17.84 14.21 -1.30
CA ILE A 72 17.81 12.80 -1.72
C ILE A 72 19.22 12.26 -1.76
N ARG A 73 19.46 11.14 -1.06
CA ARG A 73 20.71 10.38 -1.08
C ARG A 73 20.45 8.98 -1.60
N ILE A 74 21.32 8.49 -2.47
CA ILE A 74 21.34 7.10 -2.96
C ILE A 74 22.70 6.52 -2.66
N SER A 75 22.76 5.47 -1.84
CA SER A 75 24.02 4.96 -1.27
C SER A 75 24.78 6.10 -0.57
N ASP A 76 26.03 6.31 -0.93
CA ASP A 76 26.90 7.36 -0.37
C ASP A 76 26.82 8.68 -1.14
N THR A 77 25.98 8.76 -2.19
CA THR A 77 25.93 9.92 -3.09
C THR A 77 24.68 10.75 -2.83
N VAL A 78 24.85 12.04 -2.53
CA VAL A 78 23.76 13.02 -2.54
C VAL A 78 23.44 13.36 -3.99
N VAL A 79 22.23 12.97 -4.43
CA VAL A 79 21.77 13.17 -5.82
C VAL A 79 20.93 14.43 -5.99
N PHE A 80 20.32 14.89 -4.91
CA PHE A 80 19.62 16.17 -4.84
C PHE A 80 19.75 16.77 -3.44
N ASP A 81 20.03 18.06 -3.37
CA ASP A 81 20.02 18.82 -2.13
C ASP A 81 19.79 20.31 -2.47
N SER A 82 18.68 20.84 -1.98
CA SER A 82 18.28 22.23 -2.23
C SER A 82 19.18 23.25 -1.54
N GLU A 83 19.77 22.92 -0.39
CA GLU A 83 20.63 23.82 0.38
C GLU A 83 22.02 23.93 -0.25
N SER A 84 22.64 22.79 -0.56
CA SER A 84 23.96 22.76 -1.22
C SER A 84 23.88 22.90 -2.75
N ARG A 85 22.69 23.08 -3.33
CA ARG A 85 22.42 23.23 -4.77
C ARG A 85 22.94 22.07 -5.61
N VAL A 86 22.89 20.87 -5.07
CA VAL A 86 23.20 19.64 -5.80
C VAL A 86 21.94 19.15 -6.52
N ASN A 87 22.07 18.89 -7.83
CA ASN A 87 21.02 18.20 -8.61
C ASN A 87 21.70 17.40 -9.72
N LEU A 88 21.96 16.13 -9.45
CA LEU A 88 22.56 15.23 -10.44
C LEU A 88 21.55 14.86 -11.51
N SER A 89 22.01 14.83 -12.76
CA SER A 89 21.18 14.41 -13.89
C SER A 89 20.81 12.92 -13.81
N PRO A 90 19.68 12.48 -14.41
CA PRO A 90 19.17 11.10 -14.31
C PRO A 90 20.20 10.03 -14.66
N GLU A 91 20.99 10.26 -15.72
CA GLU A 91 21.99 9.31 -16.22
C GLU A 91 23.15 9.10 -15.21
N THR A 92 23.42 10.07 -14.33
CA THR A 92 24.49 9.95 -13.32
C THR A 92 24.02 9.25 -12.04
N ARG A 93 22.70 9.14 -11.82
CA ARG A 93 22.13 8.50 -10.62
C ARG A 93 22.21 6.97 -10.62
N GLN A 94 22.57 6.37 -11.75
CA GLN A 94 22.77 4.92 -11.93
C GLN A 94 21.56 4.06 -11.48
N VAL A 95 20.35 4.56 -11.73
CA VAL A 95 19.10 3.87 -11.41
C VAL A 95 18.53 3.19 -12.66
N GLY A 96 17.85 2.04 -12.48
CA GLY A 96 16.96 1.46 -13.50
C GLY A 96 15.56 2.04 -13.35
N MET A 97 14.84 2.23 -14.44
CA MET A 97 13.45 2.69 -14.38
C MET A 97 12.55 1.93 -15.34
N VAL A 98 11.39 1.51 -14.83
CA VAL A 98 10.29 0.92 -15.59
C VAL A 98 9.12 1.89 -15.54
N PHE A 99 8.70 2.39 -16.71
CA PHE A 99 7.63 3.36 -16.84
C PHE A 99 6.28 2.68 -17.01
N GLN A 100 5.21 3.35 -16.65
CA GLN A 100 3.82 2.89 -16.81
C GLN A 100 3.46 2.50 -18.24
N SER A 101 3.93 3.27 -19.23
CA SER A 101 3.72 2.99 -20.66
C SER A 101 4.72 2.02 -21.27
N TYR A 102 5.55 1.35 -20.42
CA TYR A 102 6.70 0.51 -20.81
C TYR A 102 7.79 1.28 -21.60
N ALA A 103 7.46 2.34 -22.28
CA ALA A 103 8.36 3.19 -23.07
C ALA A 103 9.30 2.37 -23.99
N VAL A 104 8.77 1.31 -24.61
CA VAL A 104 9.50 0.48 -25.57
C VAL A 104 9.59 1.24 -26.90
N TRP A 105 10.81 1.33 -27.46
CA TRP A 105 11.04 2.01 -28.75
C TRP A 105 10.53 1.15 -29.91
N PRO A 106 9.51 1.60 -30.66
CA PRO A 106 8.84 0.77 -31.65
C PRO A 106 9.69 0.48 -32.91
N HIS A 107 10.68 1.33 -33.18
CA HIS A 107 11.59 1.20 -34.34
C HIS A 107 12.81 0.30 -34.06
N MET A 108 12.91 -0.25 -32.84
CA MET A 108 14.00 -1.11 -32.42
C MET A 108 13.52 -2.56 -32.20
N THR A 109 14.42 -3.52 -32.36
CA THR A 109 14.23 -4.90 -31.94
C THR A 109 14.23 -5.02 -30.41
N VAL A 110 13.84 -6.18 -29.90
CA VAL A 110 13.90 -6.51 -28.48
C VAL A 110 15.34 -6.37 -27.93
N ALA A 111 16.31 -6.93 -28.66
CA ALA A 111 17.72 -6.88 -28.25
C ALA A 111 18.26 -5.44 -28.25
N GLU A 112 17.90 -4.63 -29.24
CA GLU A 112 18.30 -3.23 -29.29
C GLU A 112 17.69 -2.41 -28.15
N ASN A 113 16.39 -2.60 -27.82
CA ASN A 113 15.75 -1.98 -26.68
C ASN A 113 16.48 -2.30 -25.37
N VAL A 114 16.75 -3.57 -25.14
CA VAL A 114 17.41 -4.03 -23.88
C VAL A 114 18.87 -3.60 -23.84
N GLY A 115 19.60 -3.66 -24.95
CA GLY A 115 21.02 -3.30 -25.04
C GLY A 115 21.29 -1.80 -25.04
N PHE A 116 20.27 -0.95 -25.26
CA PHE A 116 20.43 0.49 -25.41
C PHE A 116 21.16 1.17 -24.23
N PRO A 117 20.84 0.88 -22.95
CA PRO A 117 21.55 1.46 -21.81
C PRO A 117 23.05 1.11 -21.80
N LEU A 118 23.43 -0.09 -22.24
CA LEU A 118 24.84 -0.51 -22.32
C LEU A 118 25.55 0.20 -23.48
N LYS A 119 24.87 0.41 -24.60
CA LYS A 119 25.38 1.16 -25.75
C LYS A 119 25.73 2.60 -25.39
N ILE A 120 24.84 3.29 -24.64
CA ILE A 120 25.09 4.66 -24.14
C ILE A 120 26.32 4.69 -23.20
N ARG A 121 26.52 3.65 -22.41
CA ARG A 121 27.69 3.48 -21.53
C ARG A 121 28.95 3.01 -22.26
N ARG A 122 28.91 2.87 -23.58
CA ARG A 122 30.04 2.49 -24.43
C ARG A 122 30.61 1.12 -24.12
N VAL A 123 29.77 0.18 -23.66
CA VAL A 123 30.15 -1.23 -23.45
C VAL A 123 30.44 -1.88 -24.82
N ALA A 124 31.41 -2.80 -24.87
CA ALA A 124 31.79 -3.49 -26.12
C ALA A 124 30.61 -4.30 -26.68
N ALA A 125 30.48 -4.34 -28.02
CA ALA A 125 29.34 -4.99 -28.70
C ALA A 125 29.18 -6.48 -28.35
N SER A 126 30.29 -7.20 -28.20
CA SER A 126 30.29 -8.64 -27.79
C SER A 126 29.74 -8.82 -26.37
N GLU A 127 30.07 -7.93 -25.45
CA GLU A 127 29.58 -7.94 -24.08
C GLU A 127 28.11 -7.55 -24.02
N ILE A 128 27.69 -6.55 -24.84
CA ILE A 128 26.25 -6.20 -24.95
C ILE A 128 25.45 -7.42 -25.41
N ALA A 129 25.91 -8.13 -26.45
CA ALA A 129 25.21 -9.31 -26.95
C ALA A 129 25.04 -10.41 -25.89
N SER A 130 26.10 -10.68 -25.13
CA SER A 130 26.05 -11.67 -24.03
C SER A 130 25.09 -11.24 -22.94
N ARG A 131 25.24 -10.04 -22.36
CA ARG A 131 24.39 -9.53 -21.28
C ARG A 131 22.91 -9.44 -21.68
N VAL A 132 22.64 -9.04 -22.92
CA VAL A 132 21.26 -9.00 -23.47
C VAL A 132 20.67 -10.39 -23.55
N ALA A 133 21.42 -11.40 -24.03
CA ALA A 133 20.96 -12.78 -24.10
C ALA A 133 20.63 -13.34 -22.71
N ASP A 134 21.52 -13.10 -21.73
CA ASP A 134 21.35 -13.54 -20.33
C ASP A 134 20.12 -12.92 -19.69
N VAL A 135 19.93 -11.60 -19.83
CA VAL A 135 18.77 -10.90 -19.25
C VAL A 135 17.47 -11.28 -19.94
N LEU A 136 17.47 -11.47 -21.29
CA LEU A 136 16.28 -11.96 -22.00
C LEU A 136 15.90 -13.38 -21.55
N ALA A 137 16.86 -14.26 -21.32
CA ALA A 137 16.60 -15.58 -20.74
C ALA A 137 16.00 -15.46 -19.32
N LEU A 138 16.54 -14.55 -18.50
CA LEU A 138 16.10 -14.32 -17.13
C LEU A 138 14.62 -13.85 -17.05
N VAL A 139 14.18 -13.00 -17.99
CA VAL A 139 12.79 -12.51 -18.04
C VAL A 139 11.86 -13.37 -18.92
N GLY A 140 12.30 -14.56 -19.36
CA GLY A 140 11.49 -15.49 -20.16
C GLY A 140 11.24 -15.03 -21.59
N LEU A 141 12.16 -14.26 -22.17
CA LEU A 141 12.12 -13.80 -23.56
C LEU A 141 13.27 -14.38 -24.43
N ALA A 142 13.84 -15.53 -24.02
CA ALA A 142 14.89 -16.21 -24.78
C ALA A 142 14.43 -16.43 -26.24
N GLY A 143 15.33 -16.18 -27.20
CA GLY A 143 15.06 -16.35 -28.63
C GLY A 143 14.24 -15.24 -29.30
N LEU A 144 13.73 -14.25 -28.54
CA LEU A 144 12.94 -13.15 -29.10
C LEU A 144 13.76 -11.88 -29.43
N GLY A 145 15.07 -11.91 -29.24
CA GLY A 145 15.95 -10.74 -29.37
C GLY A 145 15.88 -10.03 -30.74
N ALA A 146 15.78 -10.77 -31.84
CA ALA A 146 15.68 -10.21 -33.20
C ALA A 146 14.28 -9.72 -33.58
N ARG A 147 13.26 -9.97 -32.75
CA ARG A 147 11.86 -9.61 -33.05
C ARG A 147 11.65 -8.10 -32.90
N PRO A 148 10.90 -7.44 -33.80
CA PRO A 148 10.46 -6.06 -33.60
C PRO A 148 9.64 -5.92 -32.31
N ALA A 149 9.90 -4.90 -31.53
CA ALA A 149 9.23 -4.70 -30.24
C ALA A 149 7.72 -4.45 -30.34
N THR A 150 7.26 -3.96 -31.50
CA THR A 150 5.84 -3.76 -31.84
C THR A 150 5.05 -5.07 -31.97
N ASN A 151 5.72 -6.17 -32.25
CA ASN A 151 5.09 -7.48 -32.46
C ASN A 151 4.97 -8.30 -31.16
N LEU A 152 5.09 -7.66 -30.01
CA LEU A 152 5.01 -8.28 -28.69
C LEU A 152 3.66 -8.00 -28.03
N SER A 153 3.18 -8.97 -27.23
CA SER A 153 2.05 -8.72 -26.33
C SER A 153 2.42 -7.71 -25.24
N GLY A 154 1.42 -7.10 -24.57
CA GLY A 154 1.65 -6.16 -23.48
C GLY A 154 2.55 -6.71 -22.36
N GLY A 155 2.32 -7.96 -21.93
CA GLY A 155 3.18 -8.62 -20.94
C GLY A 155 4.61 -8.87 -21.43
N GLN A 156 4.79 -9.16 -22.74
CA GLN A 156 6.13 -9.27 -23.32
C GLN A 156 6.82 -7.90 -23.41
N GLN A 157 6.11 -6.83 -23.76
CA GLN A 157 6.66 -5.47 -23.76
C GLN A 157 7.08 -5.02 -22.36
N GLN A 158 6.31 -5.37 -21.36
CA GLN A 158 6.66 -5.12 -19.95
C GLN A 158 7.96 -5.85 -19.56
N ARG A 159 8.12 -7.12 -19.93
CA ARG A 159 9.35 -7.87 -19.68
C ARG A 159 10.54 -7.27 -20.43
N VAL A 160 10.35 -6.71 -21.62
CA VAL A 160 11.40 -5.95 -22.34
C VAL A 160 11.78 -4.69 -21.56
N ALA A 161 10.79 -3.92 -21.06
CA ALA A 161 11.06 -2.73 -20.24
C ALA A 161 11.81 -3.08 -18.95
N LEU A 162 11.43 -4.19 -18.30
CA LEU A 162 12.12 -4.72 -17.12
C LEU A 162 13.55 -5.13 -17.45
N ALA A 163 13.75 -5.93 -18.52
CA ALA A 163 15.08 -6.35 -18.98
C ALA A 163 15.99 -5.15 -19.25
N ARG A 164 15.47 -4.12 -19.92
CA ARG A 164 16.18 -2.87 -20.19
C ARG A 164 16.57 -2.14 -18.89
N ALA A 165 15.69 -2.14 -17.88
CA ALA A 165 15.96 -1.47 -16.62
C ALA A 165 17.05 -2.18 -15.78
N ILE A 166 17.23 -3.50 -15.94
CA ILE A 166 18.16 -4.28 -15.12
C ILE A 166 19.44 -4.73 -15.85
N VAL A 167 19.53 -4.60 -17.19
CA VAL A 167 20.68 -5.09 -17.99
C VAL A 167 22.03 -4.50 -17.60
N HIS A 168 22.02 -3.31 -17.01
CA HIS A 168 23.22 -2.64 -16.52
C HIS A 168 23.49 -2.85 -15.02
N GLU A 169 22.77 -3.81 -14.41
CA GLU A 169 22.92 -4.22 -13.01
C GLU A 169 22.80 -3.07 -12.00
N PRO A 170 21.72 -2.28 -12.04
CA PRO A 170 21.54 -1.18 -11.11
C PRO A 170 21.29 -1.71 -9.70
N ARG A 171 21.81 -1.01 -8.69
CA ARG A 171 21.50 -1.31 -7.28
C ARG A 171 20.11 -0.80 -6.86
N LEU A 172 19.51 0.14 -7.62
CA LEU A 172 18.18 0.70 -7.41
C LEU A 172 17.35 0.62 -8.70
N VAL A 173 16.16 0.03 -8.59
CA VAL A 173 15.18 0.00 -9.68
C VAL A 173 13.91 0.71 -9.25
N LEU A 174 13.43 1.62 -10.08
CA LEU A 174 12.24 2.43 -9.86
C LEU A 174 11.11 1.93 -10.78
N PHE A 175 9.94 1.65 -10.21
CA PHE A 175 8.78 1.15 -10.94
C PHE A 175 7.62 2.13 -10.84
N ASP A 176 7.23 2.74 -11.98
CA ASP A 176 6.09 3.68 -12.06
C ASP A 176 4.86 2.94 -12.60
N GLU A 177 4.02 2.40 -11.74
CA GLU A 177 2.81 1.61 -12.04
C GLU A 177 3.01 0.53 -13.13
N PRO A 178 4.02 -0.35 -13.02
CA PRO A 178 4.43 -1.21 -14.13
C PRO A 178 3.38 -2.24 -14.55
N LEU A 179 2.42 -2.60 -13.69
CA LEU A 179 1.40 -3.62 -13.96
C LEU A 179 0.02 -3.05 -14.31
N SER A 180 -0.15 -1.72 -14.32
CA SER A 180 -1.46 -1.08 -14.46
C SER A 180 -2.16 -1.36 -15.80
N ASN A 181 -1.41 -1.61 -16.87
CA ASN A 181 -1.93 -1.85 -18.23
C ASN A 181 -2.17 -3.33 -18.55
N LEU A 182 -2.10 -4.22 -17.56
CA LEU A 182 -2.31 -5.66 -17.73
C LEU A 182 -3.70 -6.07 -17.26
N ASP A 183 -4.24 -7.13 -17.87
CA ASP A 183 -5.42 -7.81 -17.34
C ASP A 183 -5.14 -8.47 -15.97
N ALA A 184 -6.18 -8.76 -15.20
CA ALA A 184 -6.07 -9.24 -13.83
C ALA A 184 -5.23 -10.53 -13.71
N LYS A 185 -5.45 -11.50 -14.61
CA LYS A 185 -4.74 -12.79 -14.58
C LYS A 185 -3.24 -12.63 -14.85
N LEU A 186 -2.90 -11.83 -15.86
CA LEU A 186 -1.51 -11.56 -16.23
C LEU A 186 -0.83 -10.71 -15.15
N ARG A 187 -1.56 -9.77 -14.53
CA ARG A 187 -1.05 -8.96 -13.41
C ARG A 187 -0.65 -9.83 -12.21
N ASP A 188 -1.48 -10.80 -11.82
CA ASP A 188 -1.18 -11.72 -10.71
C ASP A 188 0.06 -12.58 -11.01
N GLN A 189 0.20 -13.07 -12.23
CA GLN A 189 1.38 -13.82 -12.67
C GLN A 189 2.63 -12.94 -12.63
N MET A 190 2.57 -11.75 -13.24
CA MET A 190 3.71 -10.82 -13.31
C MET A 190 4.16 -10.32 -11.93
N ARG A 191 3.22 -10.13 -10.99
CA ARG A 191 3.52 -9.78 -9.60
C ARG A 191 4.43 -10.83 -8.95
N THR A 192 4.09 -12.10 -9.09
CA THR A 192 4.90 -13.21 -8.56
C THR A 192 6.28 -13.27 -9.22
N GLU A 193 6.36 -13.13 -10.55
CA GLU A 193 7.61 -13.12 -11.30
C GLU A 193 8.53 -11.97 -10.89
N LEU A 194 7.97 -10.76 -10.70
CA LEU A 194 8.73 -9.59 -10.24
C LEU A 194 9.34 -9.80 -8.85
N LYS A 195 8.57 -10.39 -7.90
CA LYS A 195 9.09 -10.69 -6.56
C LYS A 195 10.24 -11.71 -6.62
N LEU A 196 10.07 -12.77 -7.40
CA LEU A 196 11.12 -13.79 -7.58
C LEU A 196 12.38 -13.20 -8.22
N LEU A 197 12.21 -12.33 -9.21
CA LEU A 197 13.32 -11.66 -9.88
C LEU A 197 14.07 -10.72 -8.93
N GLN A 198 13.36 -9.93 -8.14
CA GLN A 198 13.94 -9.04 -7.14
C GLN A 198 14.76 -9.83 -6.09
N VAL A 199 14.19 -10.92 -5.57
CA VAL A 199 14.91 -11.80 -4.61
C VAL A 199 16.16 -12.41 -5.24
N ARG A 200 16.06 -12.87 -6.50
CA ARG A 200 17.18 -13.50 -7.21
C ARG A 200 18.34 -12.54 -7.50
N LEU A 201 18.01 -11.30 -7.88
CA LEU A 201 19.01 -10.30 -8.28
C LEU A 201 19.46 -9.40 -7.11
N GLY A 202 18.69 -9.33 -6.01
CA GLY A 202 19.03 -8.60 -4.82
C GLY A 202 19.05 -7.06 -4.97
N PHE A 203 18.44 -6.49 -6.03
CA PHE A 203 18.36 -5.04 -6.18
C PHE A 203 17.38 -4.41 -5.20
N THR A 204 17.64 -3.16 -4.82
CA THR A 204 16.68 -2.33 -4.08
C THR A 204 15.62 -1.82 -5.02
N ALA A 205 14.35 -1.78 -4.58
CA ALA A 205 13.25 -1.32 -5.41
C ALA A 205 12.39 -0.26 -4.71
N ILE A 206 11.96 0.75 -5.48
CA ILE A 206 10.85 1.63 -5.11
C ILE A 206 9.75 1.45 -6.15
N TYR A 207 8.58 1.05 -5.67
CA TYR A 207 7.45 0.64 -6.49
C TYR A 207 6.27 1.58 -6.28
N VAL A 208 5.78 2.22 -7.32
CA VAL A 208 4.56 3.04 -7.28
C VAL A 208 3.39 2.20 -7.76
N THR A 209 2.32 2.17 -6.98
CA THR A 209 1.06 1.54 -7.36
C THR A 209 -0.14 2.20 -6.66
N HIS A 210 -1.31 2.04 -7.22
CA HIS A 210 -2.59 2.29 -6.55
C HIS A 210 -3.30 0.97 -6.15
N ASP A 211 -2.73 -0.18 -6.52
CA ASP A 211 -3.24 -1.52 -6.20
C ASP A 211 -2.67 -2.01 -4.86
N GLN A 212 -3.57 -2.26 -3.89
CA GLN A 212 -3.20 -2.72 -2.56
C GLN A 212 -2.56 -4.12 -2.60
N ALA A 213 -3.07 -5.02 -3.44
CA ALA A 213 -2.57 -6.38 -3.54
C ALA A 213 -1.13 -6.40 -4.08
N GLU A 214 -0.80 -5.51 -5.02
CA GLU A 214 0.57 -5.32 -5.49
C GLU A 214 1.50 -4.84 -4.36
N ALA A 215 1.11 -3.76 -3.67
CA ALA A 215 1.91 -3.20 -2.59
C ALA A 215 2.16 -4.20 -1.47
N LEU A 216 1.10 -4.92 -1.04
CA LEU A 216 1.19 -5.89 0.05
C LEU A 216 2.02 -7.13 -0.32
N ALA A 217 1.97 -7.58 -1.59
CA ALA A 217 2.66 -8.79 -2.02
C ALA A 217 4.15 -8.57 -2.38
N LEU A 218 4.49 -7.41 -2.94
CA LEU A 218 5.82 -7.14 -3.46
C LEU A 218 6.78 -6.56 -2.41
N SER A 219 6.26 -5.85 -1.40
CA SER A 219 7.07 -4.95 -0.58
C SER A 219 7.53 -5.56 0.73
N ASP A 220 8.66 -5.06 1.21
CA ASP A 220 9.13 -5.28 2.58
C ASP A 220 8.61 -4.18 3.51
N ASN A 221 8.36 -2.95 2.96
CA ASN A 221 7.66 -1.86 3.62
C ASN A 221 6.70 -1.18 2.63
N VAL A 222 5.56 -0.71 3.13
CA VAL A 222 4.58 0.08 2.37
C VAL A 222 4.49 1.47 2.98
N VAL A 223 4.65 2.48 2.15
CA VAL A 223 4.43 3.90 2.46
C VAL A 223 3.08 4.31 1.89
N VAL A 224 2.11 4.62 2.74
CA VAL A 224 0.81 5.13 2.30
C VAL A 224 0.86 6.64 2.22
N MET A 225 0.59 7.16 1.03
CA MET A 225 0.61 8.60 0.74
C MET A 225 -0.80 9.16 0.52
N ASN A 226 -1.03 10.37 1.01
CA ASN A 226 -2.26 11.11 0.79
C ASN A 226 -1.93 12.61 0.70
N HIS A 227 -2.47 13.32 -0.31
CA HIS A 227 -2.27 14.76 -0.52
C HIS A 227 -0.81 15.24 -0.31
N GLY A 228 0.16 14.49 -0.84
CA GLY A 228 1.58 14.85 -0.73
C GLY A 228 2.22 14.64 0.64
N LEU A 229 1.56 13.93 1.55
CA LEU A 229 2.03 13.55 2.88
C LEU A 229 2.12 12.02 3.03
N ILE A 230 2.92 11.55 3.98
CA ILE A 230 2.92 10.15 4.41
C ILE A 230 1.92 10.00 5.56
N GLU A 231 0.91 9.15 5.37
CA GLU A 231 -0.10 8.79 6.37
C GLU A 231 0.34 7.61 7.25
N GLY A 232 1.22 6.77 6.73
CA GLY A 232 1.77 5.63 7.46
C GLY A 232 2.85 4.91 6.66
N MET A 233 3.76 4.28 7.40
CA MET A 233 4.81 3.42 6.84
C MET A 233 5.04 2.25 7.78
N ALA A 234 4.90 1.02 7.29
CA ALA A 234 5.18 -0.21 8.04
C ALA A 234 5.34 -1.42 7.09
N PRO A 235 5.83 -2.57 7.58
CA PRO A 235 5.73 -3.83 6.88
C PRO A 235 4.29 -4.17 6.50
N PRO A 236 4.04 -4.83 5.35
CA PRO A 236 2.69 -5.08 4.82
C PRO A 236 1.72 -5.70 5.83
N LYS A 237 2.15 -6.74 6.53
CA LYS A 237 1.31 -7.44 7.52
C LYS A 237 0.94 -6.57 8.71
N GLU A 238 1.87 -5.73 9.16
CA GLU A 238 1.66 -4.81 10.28
C GLU A 238 0.69 -3.69 9.86
N LEU A 239 0.95 -3.06 8.71
CA LEU A 239 0.11 -1.98 8.19
C LEU A 239 -1.32 -2.46 7.93
N PHE A 240 -1.46 -3.67 7.38
CA PHE A 240 -2.76 -4.28 7.11
C PHE A 240 -3.52 -4.65 8.39
N ALA A 241 -2.82 -5.17 9.41
CA ALA A 241 -3.43 -5.56 10.68
C ALA A 241 -3.68 -4.36 11.60
N HIS A 242 -2.77 -3.38 11.61
CA HIS A 242 -2.76 -2.26 12.55
C HIS A 242 -2.54 -0.93 11.83
N PRO A 243 -3.52 -0.45 11.02
CA PRO A 243 -3.41 0.83 10.33
C PRO A 243 -3.23 1.96 11.34
N THR A 244 -2.37 2.92 10.99
CA THR A 244 -1.94 4.02 11.89
C THR A 244 -2.94 5.16 11.96
N THR A 245 -3.72 5.37 10.88
CA THR A 245 -4.72 6.44 10.76
C THR A 245 -6.05 5.90 10.22
N PRO A 246 -7.18 6.60 10.44
CA PRO A 246 -8.45 6.25 9.80
C PRO A 246 -8.36 6.23 8.27
N PHE A 247 -7.55 7.13 7.70
CA PHE A 247 -7.30 7.14 6.25
C PHE A 247 -6.64 5.84 5.78
N VAL A 248 -5.55 5.41 6.45
CA VAL A 248 -4.87 4.15 6.13
C VAL A 248 -5.81 2.95 6.32
N ALA A 249 -6.62 2.94 7.39
CA ALA A 249 -7.61 1.90 7.62
C ALA A 249 -8.60 1.82 6.46
N ASN A 250 -9.25 2.93 6.12
CA ASN A 250 -10.21 2.99 5.02
C ASN A 250 -9.56 2.58 3.69
N PHE A 251 -8.39 3.14 3.40
CA PHE A 251 -7.66 2.84 2.18
C PHE A 251 -7.25 1.37 2.07
N LEU A 252 -7.04 0.66 3.19
CA LEU A 252 -6.71 -0.77 3.24
C LEU A 252 -7.93 -1.68 3.49
N GLY A 253 -9.15 -1.22 3.18
CA GLY A 253 -10.34 -2.04 3.14
C GLY A 253 -11.10 -2.16 4.47
N PHE A 254 -10.91 -1.26 5.43
CA PHE A 254 -11.81 -1.10 6.56
C PHE A 254 -13.01 -0.28 6.09
N ASP A 255 -13.94 -0.91 5.43
CA ASP A 255 -15.08 -0.30 4.75
C ASP A 255 -16.29 -0.04 5.68
N ASN A 256 -16.31 -0.67 6.86
CA ASN A 256 -17.21 -0.31 7.94
C ASN A 256 -16.52 0.68 8.88
N MET A 257 -16.87 1.95 8.79
CA MET A 257 -16.30 3.02 9.62
C MET A 257 -17.40 3.89 10.20
N PHE A 258 -17.40 4.03 11.52
CA PHE A 258 -18.45 4.71 12.26
C PHE A 258 -17.89 5.69 13.30
N ASP A 259 -18.52 6.85 13.43
CA ASP A 259 -18.34 7.68 14.61
C ASP A 259 -19.02 7.00 15.80
N GLY A 260 -18.31 6.92 16.92
CA GLY A 260 -18.79 6.29 18.14
C GLY A 260 -18.29 7.02 19.38
N THR A 261 -18.70 6.54 20.53
CA THR A 261 -18.23 7.01 21.84
C THR A 261 -17.82 5.86 22.71
N VAL A 262 -16.79 6.04 23.52
CA VAL A 262 -16.35 5.03 24.50
C VAL A 262 -17.43 4.89 25.59
N ALA A 263 -18.12 3.75 25.61
CA ALA A 263 -19.19 3.46 26.56
C ALA A 263 -18.63 3.00 27.92
N TRP A 264 -17.59 2.19 27.90
CA TRP A 264 -16.91 1.67 29.10
C TRP A 264 -15.45 1.30 28.81
N ILE A 265 -14.64 1.17 29.88
CA ILE A 265 -13.21 0.87 29.83
C ILE A 265 -12.92 -0.25 30.85
N GLY A 266 -12.05 -1.22 30.45
CA GLY A 266 -11.70 -2.36 31.30
C GLY A 266 -12.63 -3.55 31.10
N ALA A 267 -12.47 -4.62 31.90
CA ALA A 267 -13.21 -5.86 31.75
C ALA A 267 -14.70 -5.70 32.13
N ALA A 268 -15.54 -5.36 31.17
CA ALA A 268 -16.97 -5.64 31.27
C ALA A 268 -17.24 -7.00 30.63
N GLY A 269 -17.18 -8.06 31.46
CA GLY A 269 -17.40 -9.45 31.05
C GLY A 269 -16.16 -10.33 31.18
N ASN A 270 -16.34 -11.48 31.83
CA ASN A 270 -15.36 -12.50 32.17
C ASN A 270 -14.52 -13.01 30.98
N GLY A 271 -13.49 -12.28 30.58
CA GLY A 271 -12.53 -12.69 29.57
C GLY A 271 -11.14 -12.15 29.94
N SER A 272 -10.25 -13.03 30.34
CA SER A 272 -8.84 -12.72 30.54
C SER A 272 -8.19 -12.30 29.24
N ALA A 273 -8.02 -11.00 29.03
CA ALA A 273 -7.25 -10.47 27.91
C ALA A 273 -5.78 -10.94 28.05
N LYS A 274 -5.32 -11.81 27.14
CA LYS A 274 -3.88 -12.10 26.99
C LYS A 274 -3.18 -10.83 26.51
N PRO A 275 -2.04 -10.43 27.09
CA PRO A 275 -1.28 -9.31 26.58
C PRO A 275 -0.81 -9.61 25.15
N ALA A 276 -1.15 -8.73 24.22
CA ALA A 276 -0.70 -8.82 22.85
C ALA A 276 0.81 -8.52 22.78
N SER A 277 1.53 -9.30 21.99
CA SER A 277 2.94 -9.09 21.65
C SER A 277 3.10 -7.86 20.77
N GLY A 278 3.29 -6.69 21.36
CA GLY A 278 3.51 -5.42 20.69
C GLY A 278 3.26 -4.25 21.65
N GLY A 279 4.28 -3.53 21.97
CA GLY A 279 4.60 -2.49 22.95
C GLY A 279 3.55 -1.47 23.44
N GLY A 280 2.24 -1.74 23.44
CA GLY A 280 1.22 -0.92 24.10
C GLY A 280 0.26 -1.82 24.87
N ALA A 281 -0.19 -1.44 26.06
CA ALA A 281 -1.18 -2.20 26.84
C ALA A 281 -2.48 -2.30 26.04
N ALA A 282 -2.84 -3.51 25.59
CA ALA A 282 -4.13 -3.79 24.98
C ALA A 282 -5.23 -3.61 26.04
N LEU A 283 -6.04 -2.57 25.88
CA LEU A 283 -7.09 -2.22 26.85
C LEU A 283 -8.46 -2.54 26.23
N PRO A 284 -9.24 -3.47 26.83
CA PRO A 284 -10.60 -3.72 26.40
C PRO A 284 -11.47 -2.47 26.63
N ILE A 285 -12.23 -2.09 25.62
CA ILE A 285 -13.20 -0.99 25.68
C ILE A 285 -14.50 -1.39 24.99
N GLY A 286 -15.62 -0.80 25.40
CA GLY A 286 -16.87 -0.81 24.64
C GLY A 286 -17.02 0.47 23.86
N VAL A 287 -17.36 0.38 22.58
CA VAL A 287 -17.65 1.52 21.72
C VAL A 287 -19.11 1.49 21.31
N ALA A 288 -19.86 2.50 21.73
CA ALA A 288 -21.24 2.71 21.31
C ALA A 288 -21.27 3.39 19.94
N VAL A 289 -22.01 2.81 18.99
CA VAL A 289 -22.20 3.31 17.63
C VAL A 289 -23.69 3.44 17.35
N GLY A 290 -24.10 4.60 16.88
CA GLY A 290 -25.52 4.90 16.73
C GLY A 290 -26.25 4.86 18.08
N LYS A 291 -27.50 4.36 18.09
CA LYS A 291 -28.32 4.33 19.31
C LYS A 291 -28.36 2.97 20.01
N ASP A 292 -28.14 1.89 19.25
CA ASP A 292 -28.51 0.54 19.70
C ASP A 292 -27.36 -0.49 19.64
N VAL A 293 -26.20 -0.11 19.12
CA VAL A 293 -25.07 -1.04 18.93
C VAL A 293 -23.90 -0.62 19.80
N THR A 294 -23.42 -1.56 20.65
CA THR A 294 -22.18 -1.41 21.40
C THR A 294 -21.29 -2.61 21.11
N LEU A 295 -20.07 -2.35 20.63
CA LEU A 295 -19.09 -3.37 20.27
C LEU A 295 -17.90 -3.33 21.22
N ARG A 296 -17.46 -4.52 21.64
CA ARG A 296 -16.19 -4.70 22.35
C ARG A 296 -15.05 -4.49 21.37
N CYS A 297 -14.04 -3.77 21.78
CA CYS A 297 -12.87 -3.46 20.99
C CYS A 297 -11.62 -3.51 21.84
N ILE A 298 -10.47 -3.61 21.20
CA ILE A 298 -9.18 -3.50 21.87
C ILE A 298 -8.55 -2.16 21.51
N TRP A 299 -8.46 -1.28 22.51
CA TRP A 299 -7.73 -0.03 22.38
C TRP A 299 -6.22 -0.29 22.35
N ARG A 300 -5.52 0.34 21.42
CA ARG A 300 -4.07 0.22 21.19
C ARG A 300 -3.37 1.58 21.06
N GLY A 301 -4.00 2.64 21.55
CA GLY A 301 -3.41 3.99 21.52
C GLY A 301 -2.45 4.23 22.68
N ASP A 302 -1.65 5.31 22.58
CA ASP A 302 -0.60 5.65 23.55
C ASP A 302 -1.15 6.00 24.95
N ALA A 303 -2.34 6.59 25.01
CA ALA A 303 -3.04 6.92 26.26
C ALA A 303 -4.40 6.21 26.30
N ALA A 304 -4.82 5.77 27.48
CA ALA A 304 -6.14 5.21 27.68
C ALA A 304 -7.22 6.24 27.35
N PRO A 305 -8.28 5.89 26.61
CA PRO A 305 -9.37 6.81 26.33
C PRO A 305 -10.20 7.05 27.61
N SER A 306 -11.00 8.11 27.62
CA SER A 306 -11.95 8.38 28.69
C SER A 306 -13.35 7.88 28.32
N SER A 307 -14.18 7.52 29.32
CA SER A 307 -15.60 7.24 29.06
C SER A 307 -16.29 8.49 28.48
N GLY A 308 -17.11 8.29 27.45
CA GLY A 308 -17.72 9.38 26.68
C GLY A 308 -16.80 10.01 25.61
N GLU A 309 -15.55 9.55 25.49
CA GLU A 309 -14.64 10.09 24.48
C GLU A 309 -15.10 9.72 23.07
N PRO A 310 -15.16 10.70 22.12
CA PRO A 310 -15.49 10.43 20.74
C PRO A 310 -14.35 9.67 20.04
N VAL A 311 -14.71 8.60 19.32
CA VAL A 311 -13.81 7.72 18.62
C VAL A 311 -14.34 7.37 17.23
N ILE A 312 -13.46 6.86 16.36
CA ILE A 312 -13.81 6.26 15.08
C ILE A 312 -13.59 4.76 15.24
N LEU A 313 -14.65 3.98 15.05
CA LEU A 313 -14.62 2.52 15.00
C LEU A 313 -14.51 2.08 13.55
N ALA A 314 -13.60 1.13 13.27
CA ALA A 314 -13.40 0.60 11.93
C ALA A 314 -13.27 -0.93 11.96
N PHE A 315 -13.90 -1.61 10.99
CA PHE A 315 -13.71 -3.05 10.75
C PHE A 315 -13.99 -3.41 9.29
N ARG A 316 -13.49 -4.57 8.86
CA ARG A 316 -13.63 -5.02 7.48
C ARG A 316 -14.91 -5.81 7.27
N SER A 317 -15.56 -5.64 6.12
CA SER A 317 -16.72 -6.43 5.71
C SER A 317 -16.45 -7.94 5.65
N GLU A 318 -15.22 -8.34 5.28
CA GLU A 318 -14.77 -9.74 5.25
C GLU A 318 -14.63 -10.37 6.65
N ARG A 319 -14.63 -9.58 7.71
CA ARG A 319 -14.56 -10.03 9.11
C ARG A 319 -15.92 -10.11 9.79
N VAL A 320 -16.94 -9.65 9.11
CA VAL A 320 -18.32 -9.75 9.56
C VAL A 320 -18.87 -11.12 9.17
N THR A 321 -19.44 -11.81 10.14
CA THR A 321 -20.14 -13.10 9.89
C THR A 321 -21.63 -12.89 10.05
N LEU A 322 -22.41 -13.45 9.12
CA LEU A 322 -23.87 -13.42 9.16
C LEU A 322 -24.41 -14.78 9.60
N GLY A 323 -25.44 -14.75 10.46
CA GLY A 323 -26.17 -15.90 10.91
C GLY A 323 -27.68 -15.65 10.94
N PRO A 324 -28.50 -16.69 11.20
CA PRO A 324 -29.93 -16.52 11.44
C PRO A 324 -30.18 -15.55 12.60
N ALA A 325 -31.31 -14.81 12.55
CA ALA A 325 -31.69 -13.85 13.59
C ALA A 325 -31.79 -14.50 14.97
N GLY A 326 -31.40 -13.75 16.01
CA GLY A 326 -31.46 -14.19 17.40
C GLY A 326 -30.14 -14.76 17.95
N GLY A 327 -29.02 -14.55 17.24
CA GLY A 327 -27.68 -14.86 17.76
C GLY A 327 -27.34 -14.06 19.02
N GLN A 328 -26.60 -14.66 19.95
CA GLN A 328 -26.25 -14.03 21.21
C GLN A 328 -24.75 -13.74 21.31
N ASN A 329 -24.40 -12.68 22.04
CA ASN A 329 -23.03 -12.39 22.40
C ASN A 329 -22.40 -13.57 23.15
N ASN A 330 -21.15 -13.85 22.83
CA ASN A 330 -20.33 -14.81 23.59
C ASN A 330 -18.98 -14.18 23.96
N ALA A 331 -18.06 -14.97 24.52
CA ALA A 331 -16.76 -14.47 24.95
C ALA A 331 -15.94 -13.89 23.77
N ASP A 332 -16.09 -14.49 22.58
CA ASP A 332 -15.24 -14.23 21.41
C ASP A 332 -15.88 -13.31 20.36
N THR A 333 -17.21 -13.12 20.41
CA THR A 333 -17.96 -12.36 19.39
C THR A 333 -19.03 -11.46 19.97
N ASP A 334 -19.18 -10.28 19.39
CA ASP A 334 -20.34 -9.41 19.58
C ASP A 334 -21.35 -9.67 18.48
N CYS A 335 -22.62 -9.74 18.87
CA CYS A 335 -23.72 -9.99 17.96
C CYS A 335 -24.77 -8.90 18.09
N PHE A 336 -25.35 -8.49 16.97
CA PHE A 336 -26.52 -7.61 16.93
C PHE A 336 -27.38 -7.95 15.71
N ASP A 337 -28.68 -7.70 15.82
CA ASP A 337 -29.61 -8.02 14.76
C ASP A 337 -29.72 -6.89 13.73
N GLY A 338 -29.94 -7.28 12.48
CA GLY A 338 -30.19 -6.39 11.37
C GLY A 338 -31.11 -7.02 10.32
N SER A 339 -31.38 -6.28 9.28
CA SER A 339 -32.09 -6.79 8.08
C SER A 339 -31.26 -6.53 6.84
N VAL A 340 -31.24 -7.46 5.92
CA VAL A 340 -30.55 -7.33 4.63
C VAL A 340 -31.25 -6.25 3.80
N GLU A 341 -30.63 -5.10 3.62
CA GLU A 341 -31.11 -4.01 2.77
C GLU A 341 -30.84 -4.33 1.29
N ALA A 342 -29.68 -4.88 1.00
CA ALA A 342 -29.30 -5.32 -0.34
C ALA A 342 -28.32 -6.50 -0.28
N CYS A 343 -28.38 -7.36 -1.29
CA CYS A 343 -27.38 -8.39 -1.54
C CYS A 343 -26.98 -8.39 -3.02
N VAL A 344 -25.68 -8.46 -3.30
CA VAL A 344 -25.13 -8.42 -4.65
C VAL A 344 -24.19 -9.60 -4.85
N TYR A 345 -24.47 -10.43 -5.83
CA TYR A 345 -23.62 -11.56 -6.20
C TYR A 345 -22.42 -11.08 -7.06
N VAL A 346 -21.21 -11.41 -6.62
CA VAL A 346 -19.96 -11.01 -7.30
C VAL A 346 -19.14 -12.25 -7.74
N GLY A 347 -19.80 -13.33 -8.07
CA GLY A 347 -19.19 -14.57 -8.54
C GLY A 347 -18.70 -15.45 -7.38
N THR A 348 -17.58 -15.17 -6.79
CA THR A 348 -16.99 -15.99 -5.71
C THR A 348 -17.51 -15.63 -4.32
N TYR A 349 -18.15 -14.48 -4.16
CA TYR A 349 -18.69 -14.00 -2.90
C TYR A 349 -20.00 -13.24 -3.11
N GLN A 350 -20.71 -13.02 -2.01
CA GLN A 350 -21.91 -12.19 -1.92
C GLN A 350 -21.60 -10.96 -1.06
N ASP A 351 -21.87 -9.77 -1.59
CA ASP A 351 -21.75 -8.49 -0.86
C ASP A 351 -23.13 -8.13 -0.28
N TYR A 352 -23.18 -7.94 1.04
CA TYR A 352 -24.38 -7.60 1.78
C TYR A 352 -24.29 -6.19 2.34
N LEU A 353 -25.39 -5.45 2.24
CA LEU A 353 -25.62 -4.24 3.00
C LEU A 353 -26.74 -4.52 4.02
N ILE A 354 -26.44 -4.33 5.31
CA ILE A 354 -27.33 -4.70 6.40
C ILE A 354 -27.70 -3.44 7.19
N GLN A 355 -28.99 -3.20 7.36
CA GLN A 355 -29.50 -2.16 8.23
C GLN A 355 -29.62 -2.70 9.65
N ALA A 356 -28.84 -2.15 10.60
CA ALA A 356 -28.88 -2.52 12.01
C ALA A 356 -29.14 -1.27 12.86
N GLY A 357 -30.40 -1.10 13.27
CA GLY A 357 -30.84 0.14 13.94
C GLY A 357 -30.56 1.38 13.08
N SER A 358 -29.74 2.28 13.58
CA SER A 358 -29.36 3.52 12.90
C SER A 358 -28.10 3.39 12.01
N ILE A 359 -27.44 2.24 11.95
CA ILE A 359 -26.21 2.04 11.19
C ILE A 359 -26.40 1.07 10.03
N ARG A 360 -25.58 1.24 8.99
CA ARG A 360 -25.47 0.31 7.86
C ARG A 360 -24.15 -0.41 7.91
N VAL A 361 -24.18 -1.73 7.90
CA VAL A 361 -22.99 -2.59 7.96
C VAL A 361 -22.85 -3.35 6.64
N ARG A 362 -21.64 -3.31 6.06
CA ARG A 362 -21.28 -4.19 4.95
C ARG A 362 -20.74 -5.50 5.49
N ALA A 363 -21.11 -6.60 4.84
CA ALA A 363 -20.57 -7.92 5.10
C ALA A 363 -20.31 -8.65 3.78
N VAL A 364 -19.28 -9.49 3.77
CA VAL A 364 -18.97 -10.36 2.63
C VAL A 364 -19.17 -11.81 3.07
N GLY A 365 -20.05 -12.50 2.37
CA GLY A 365 -20.34 -13.91 2.59
C GLY A 365 -19.95 -14.81 1.41
N PRO A 366 -20.04 -16.14 1.55
CA PRO A 366 -19.84 -17.08 0.44
C PRO A 366 -20.74 -16.75 -0.76
N GLY A 367 -20.29 -17.08 -1.98
CA GLY A 367 -21.06 -16.84 -3.20
C GLY A 367 -22.38 -17.59 -3.30
N GLU A 368 -22.52 -18.69 -2.57
CA GLU A 368 -23.81 -19.36 -2.38
C GLU A 368 -24.62 -18.59 -1.33
N SER A 369 -25.61 -17.82 -1.81
CA SER A 369 -26.41 -16.94 -0.96
C SER A 369 -27.17 -17.72 0.10
N THR A 370 -26.98 -17.33 1.36
CA THR A 370 -27.73 -17.86 2.50
C THR A 370 -28.87 -16.95 2.93
N PHE A 371 -28.79 -15.64 2.60
CA PHE A 371 -29.77 -14.62 3.04
C PHE A 371 -30.24 -13.76 1.88
N GLY A 372 -31.58 -13.55 1.79
CA GLY A 372 -32.22 -12.72 0.80
C GLY A 372 -32.47 -11.27 1.30
N GLN A 373 -32.81 -10.39 0.35
CA GLN A 373 -33.23 -9.02 0.69
C GLN A 373 -34.47 -9.02 1.60
N GLY A 374 -34.48 -8.20 2.64
CA GLY A 374 -35.53 -8.12 3.64
C GLY A 374 -35.44 -9.15 4.77
N GLU A 375 -34.54 -10.12 4.65
CA GLU A 375 -34.38 -11.17 5.65
C GLU A 375 -33.68 -10.62 6.91
N ARG A 376 -34.12 -11.07 8.09
CA ARG A 376 -33.50 -10.73 9.36
C ARG A 376 -32.29 -11.63 9.62
N VAL A 377 -31.19 -11.00 9.99
CA VAL A 377 -29.91 -11.65 10.24
C VAL A 377 -29.29 -11.18 11.54
N THR A 378 -28.48 -12.01 12.14
CA THR A 378 -27.53 -11.60 13.19
C THR A 378 -26.19 -11.31 12.55
N VAL A 379 -25.69 -10.11 12.82
CA VAL A 379 -24.33 -9.66 12.47
C VAL A 379 -23.40 -10.00 13.62
N SER A 380 -22.31 -10.71 13.35
CA SER A 380 -21.33 -11.11 14.37
C SER A 380 -19.94 -10.59 14.00
N ILE A 381 -19.24 -10.01 14.97
CA ILE A 381 -17.88 -9.49 14.80
C ILE A 381 -17.03 -9.79 16.04
N ARG A 382 -15.74 -10.08 15.82
CA ARG A 382 -14.81 -10.30 16.91
C ARG A 382 -14.17 -8.98 17.36
N PRO A 383 -13.98 -8.76 18.68
CA PRO A 383 -13.32 -7.57 19.22
C PRO A 383 -11.94 -7.30 18.62
N ASP A 384 -11.17 -8.35 18.32
CA ASP A 384 -9.84 -8.25 17.72
C ASP A 384 -9.85 -7.78 16.26
N ASP A 385 -10.96 -7.92 15.56
CA ASP A 385 -11.11 -7.45 14.18
C ASP A 385 -11.49 -5.96 14.11
N CYS A 386 -11.85 -5.35 15.24
CA CYS A 386 -12.16 -3.94 15.36
C CYS A 386 -10.90 -3.08 15.57
N ARG A 387 -10.87 -1.89 14.96
CA ARG A 387 -9.86 -0.85 15.19
C ARG A 387 -10.55 0.41 15.68
N VAL A 388 -9.92 1.08 16.64
CA VAL A 388 -10.46 2.29 17.23
C VAL A 388 -9.43 3.40 17.19
N PHE A 389 -9.84 4.55 16.66
CA PHE A 389 -9.00 5.75 16.57
C PHE A 389 -9.61 6.87 17.40
N SER A 390 -8.79 7.65 18.11
CA SER A 390 -9.25 8.83 18.85
C SER A 390 -9.70 9.92 17.87
N ARG A 391 -10.94 10.38 17.99
CA ARG A 391 -11.48 11.47 17.17
C ARG A 391 -10.73 12.78 17.40
N LYS A 392 -10.15 12.97 18.57
CA LYS A 392 -9.33 14.14 18.91
C LYS A 392 -8.05 14.23 18.08
N LYS A 393 -7.45 13.06 17.73
CA LYS A 393 -6.25 13.01 16.88
C LYS A 393 -6.57 13.21 15.39
N PHE A 394 -7.81 12.95 14.97
CA PHE A 394 -8.27 13.01 13.57
C PHE A 394 -9.57 13.80 13.43
N PRO A 395 -9.58 15.11 13.79
CA PRO A 395 -10.80 15.94 13.77
C PRO A 395 -11.33 16.16 12.35
N GLU A 396 -10.43 16.20 11.36
CA GLU A 396 -10.74 16.40 9.92
C GLU A 396 -11.37 15.16 9.26
N TRP A 397 -11.32 13.99 9.90
CA TRP A 397 -11.86 12.77 9.34
C TRP A 397 -13.38 12.89 9.17
N ARG A 398 -13.86 12.88 7.93
CA ARG A 398 -15.27 12.78 7.58
C ARG A 398 -15.51 11.35 7.12
N GLY A 399 -16.48 10.65 7.75
CA GLY A 399 -16.87 9.31 7.37
C GLY A 399 -17.23 9.21 5.88
N LEU A 400 -17.30 8.01 5.33
CA LEU A 400 -17.56 7.72 3.90
C LEU A 400 -18.91 8.26 3.35
N GLY A 401 -19.73 8.94 4.15
CA GLY A 401 -21.07 9.44 3.79
C GLY A 401 -21.18 10.93 3.49
N GLU A 402 -20.15 11.73 3.70
CA GLU A 402 -20.20 13.18 3.51
C GLU A 402 -19.19 13.65 2.44
N ARG A 403 -19.50 13.38 1.17
CA ARG A 403 -18.95 14.10 0.01
C ARG A 403 -20.03 14.87 -0.68
#